data_c3e9810dd3a21775ad5f7c592835040b
#
_entry.id   c3e9810dd3a21775ad5f7c592835040b
#
_cell.length_a   1.000
_cell.length_b   1.000
_cell.length_c   1.000
_cell.angle_alpha   90.00
_cell.angle_beta   90.00
_cell.angle_gamma   90.00
#
_symmetry.space_group_name_H-M   'P 1'
#
loop_
_entity.id
_entity.type
_entity.pdbx_description
1 polymer ?
#
loop_
_entity_poly.entity_id
_entity_poly.type
_entity_poly.pdbx_seq_one_letter_code
_entity_poly.pdbx_strand_id
1 'polypeptide(L)'
;ITTINYQKINSKVMKYTERYAAHPADFKNYDTTRIREEFLMPDLFQQDEISLVYSLYDRYIVGGALPVNKTLVLETIDPLKAPYFLERRELGIINVGAKGTVVADGVSYELGYKEALYIGKETKEVSFSSANAQEPAKFYINSAPAHHK
;
A
#
# COMPACT_ATOMS: atom_id res chain seq x y z
N ILE A 1 43.97 -13.95 -5.09
CA ILE A 1 43.16 -12.75 -4.75
C ILE A 1 41.75 -13.01 -5.27
N THR A 2 40.85 -13.44 -4.38
CA THR A 2 39.50 -13.82 -4.73
C THR A 2 38.61 -12.54 -4.65
N THR A 3 38.18 -12.08 -5.80
CA THR A 3 37.24 -10.95 -5.89
C THR A 3 35.85 -11.42 -5.43
N ILE A 4 35.41 -10.98 -4.27
CA ILE A 4 34.05 -11.22 -3.79
C ILE A 4 33.13 -10.27 -4.57
N ASN A 5 32.39 -10.81 -5.53
CA ASN A 5 31.29 -10.11 -6.19
C ASN A 5 30.13 -9.95 -5.20
N TYR A 6 30.02 -8.81 -4.58
CA TYR A 6 28.79 -8.38 -3.94
C TYR A 6 27.75 -8.13 -5.03
N GLN A 7 26.95 -9.15 -5.34
CA GLN A 7 25.69 -8.91 -6.04
C GLN A 7 24.86 -8.01 -5.15
N LYS A 8 24.69 -6.77 -5.60
CA LYS A 8 23.76 -5.81 -5.05
C LYS A 8 22.37 -6.43 -5.17
N ILE A 9 21.84 -6.98 -4.07
CA ILE A 9 20.44 -7.37 -3.98
C ILE A 9 19.68 -6.07 -4.19
N ASN A 10 19.07 -5.91 -5.36
CA ASN A 10 18.10 -4.85 -5.63
C ASN A 10 16.88 -5.14 -4.76
N SER A 11 16.91 -4.68 -3.52
CA SER A 11 15.69 -4.54 -2.72
C SER A 11 14.84 -3.54 -3.48
N LYS A 12 13.75 -4.02 -4.08
CA LYS A 12 12.78 -3.20 -4.77
C LYS A 12 12.15 -2.29 -3.72
N VAL A 13 12.64 -1.06 -3.63
CA VAL A 13 12.14 -0.07 -2.67
C VAL A 13 10.68 0.17 -2.99
N MET A 14 9.80 -0.03 -2.00
CA MET A 14 8.37 0.29 -2.12
C MET A 14 8.18 1.74 -2.53
N LYS A 15 7.28 1.99 -3.48
CA LYS A 15 6.93 3.33 -3.93
C LYS A 15 5.98 3.97 -2.93
N TYR A 16 6.40 5.06 -2.31
CA TYR A 16 5.55 5.83 -1.39
C TYR A 16 5.86 7.32 -1.47
N THR A 17 4.89 8.12 -1.08
CA THR A 17 5.04 9.55 -0.84
C THR A 17 4.60 9.88 0.58
N GLU A 18 5.17 10.94 1.16
CA GLU A 18 4.75 11.46 2.45
C GLU A 18 3.89 12.71 2.27
N ARG A 19 2.86 12.84 3.09
CA ARG A 19 2.01 14.01 3.15
C ARG A 19 1.98 14.56 4.57
N TYR A 20 2.45 15.78 4.73
CA TYR A 20 2.39 16.51 6.00
C TYR A 20 0.97 17.03 6.26
N ALA A 21 0.59 17.13 7.54
CA ALA A 21 -0.68 17.72 7.91
C ALA A 21 -0.68 19.23 7.65
N ALA A 22 -1.71 19.71 6.97
CA ALA A 22 -1.90 21.15 6.76
C ALA A 22 -2.46 21.79 8.02
N HIS A 23 -1.92 22.97 8.40
CA HIS A 23 -2.44 23.73 9.53
C HIS A 23 -3.78 24.39 9.16
N PRO A 24 -4.83 24.33 10.03
CA PRO A 24 -6.14 24.90 9.73
C PRO A 24 -6.13 26.38 9.37
N ALA A 25 -5.19 27.15 9.91
CA ALA A 25 -5.04 28.57 9.57
C ALA A 25 -4.48 28.80 8.17
N ASP A 26 -3.73 27.85 7.63
CA ASP A 26 -3.01 27.98 6.36
C ASP A 26 -3.83 27.50 5.17
N PHE A 27 -4.49 26.32 5.26
CA PHE A 27 -5.15 25.69 4.12
C PHE A 27 -6.29 26.57 3.53
N LYS A 28 -6.94 27.39 4.31
CA LYS A 28 -7.98 28.33 3.83
C LYS A 28 -7.46 29.38 2.85
N ASN A 29 -6.14 29.55 2.78
CA ASN A 29 -5.47 30.44 1.84
C ASN A 29 -4.92 29.70 0.62
N TYR A 30 -5.08 28.37 0.55
CA TYR A 30 -4.61 27.57 -0.57
C TYR A 30 -5.49 27.81 -1.80
N ASP A 31 -4.86 27.91 -2.97
CA ASP A 31 -5.55 27.86 -4.24
C ASP A 31 -5.92 26.42 -4.61
N THR A 32 -6.64 26.24 -5.72
CA THR A 32 -7.07 24.92 -6.19
C THR A 32 -5.89 23.98 -6.43
N THR A 33 -4.80 24.48 -6.98
CA THR A 33 -3.59 23.67 -7.24
C THR A 33 -3.02 23.13 -5.95
N ARG A 34 -2.82 23.99 -4.96
CA ARG A 34 -2.30 23.60 -3.65
C ARG A 34 -3.23 22.64 -2.90
N ILE A 35 -4.54 22.85 -2.96
CA ILE A 35 -5.53 21.96 -2.34
C ILE A 35 -5.42 20.55 -2.98
N ARG A 36 -5.30 20.46 -4.30
CA ARG A 36 -5.13 19.17 -4.98
C ARG A 36 -3.81 18.47 -4.60
N GLU A 37 -2.73 19.21 -4.53
CA GLU A 37 -1.42 18.66 -4.11
C GLU A 37 -1.44 18.13 -2.68
N GLU A 38 -2.11 18.80 -1.77
CA GLU A 38 -2.15 18.43 -0.36
C GLU A 38 -3.15 17.30 -0.04
N PHE A 39 -4.31 17.27 -0.70
CA PHE A 39 -5.42 16.42 -0.30
C PHE A 39 -5.84 15.36 -1.33
N LEU A 40 -5.45 15.49 -2.58
CA LEU A 40 -5.80 14.51 -3.62
C LEU A 40 -4.70 13.48 -3.82
N MET A 41 -5.08 12.23 -3.97
CA MET A 41 -4.20 11.10 -4.29
C MET A 41 -4.64 10.47 -5.61
N PRO A 42 -4.29 11.07 -6.77
CA PRO A 42 -4.85 10.69 -8.07
C PRO A 42 -4.32 9.38 -8.64
N ASP A 43 -3.10 8.99 -8.26
CA ASP A 43 -2.34 7.92 -8.93
C ASP A 43 -2.18 6.66 -8.06
N LEU A 44 -3.26 6.22 -7.41
CA LEU A 44 -3.22 5.05 -6.53
C LEU A 44 -3.04 3.73 -7.29
N PHE A 45 -3.54 3.63 -8.53
CA PHE A 45 -3.52 2.40 -9.31
C PHE A 45 -2.56 2.50 -10.48
N GLN A 46 -1.33 2.04 -10.27
CA GLN A 46 -0.30 1.91 -11.30
C GLN A 46 -0.08 0.44 -11.63
N GLN A 47 -0.02 0.11 -12.91
CA GLN A 47 0.13 -1.28 -13.37
C GLN A 47 1.36 -1.95 -12.74
N ASP A 48 1.14 -3.12 -12.15
CA ASP A 48 2.17 -3.96 -11.53
C ASP A 48 2.97 -3.27 -10.41
N GLU A 49 2.32 -2.30 -9.72
CA GLU A 49 2.89 -1.58 -8.59
C GLU A 49 1.93 -1.52 -7.40
N ILE A 50 2.51 -1.37 -6.21
CA ILE A 50 1.82 -0.91 -5.02
C ILE A 50 2.26 0.54 -4.80
N SER A 51 1.32 1.48 -4.80
CA SER A 51 1.55 2.89 -4.54
C SER A 51 0.98 3.25 -3.18
N LEU A 52 1.78 3.86 -2.32
CA LEU A 52 1.39 4.22 -0.96
C LEU A 52 1.55 5.72 -0.72
N VAL A 53 0.65 6.29 0.05
CA VAL A 53 0.75 7.63 0.60
C VAL A 53 0.74 7.54 2.12
N TYR A 54 1.87 7.87 2.75
CA TYR A 54 1.99 7.97 4.19
C TYR A 54 1.57 9.38 4.62
N SER A 55 0.42 9.47 5.27
CA SER A 55 -0.12 10.72 5.76
C SER A 55 0.26 10.93 7.23
N LEU A 56 0.70 12.14 7.56
CA LEU A 56 0.93 12.55 8.95
C LEU A 56 -0.37 12.96 9.68
N TYR A 57 -1.53 12.82 9.03
CA TYR A 57 -2.82 12.76 9.73
C TYR A 57 -2.95 11.38 10.38
N ASP A 58 -2.73 11.30 11.67
CA ASP A 58 -2.80 10.07 12.49
C ASP A 58 -1.94 8.91 11.96
N ARG A 59 -0.90 9.21 11.20
CA ARG A 59 -0.02 8.18 10.58
C ARG A 59 -0.79 7.19 9.70
N TYR A 60 -1.86 7.66 9.06
CA TYR A 60 -2.71 6.87 8.20
C TYR A 60 -2.05 6.66 6.83
N ILE A 61 -2.09 5.45 6.32
CA ILE A 61 -1.59 5.13 4.99
C ILE A 61 -2.77 4.81 4.09
N VAL A 62 -2.76 5.40 2.90
CA VAL A 62 -3.68 5.10 1.80
C VAL A 62 -2.86 4.60 0.63
N GLY A 63 -3.39 3.63 -0.08
CA GLY A 63 -2.69 3.11 -1.24
C GLY A 63 -3.57 2.33 -2.21
N GLY A 64 -2.93 1.86 -3.25
CA GLY A 64 -3.53 0.98 -4.23
C GLY A 64 -2.54 -0.05 -4.74
N ALA A 65 -3.03 -1.25 -5.01
CA ALA A 65 -2.29 -2.32 -5.67
C ALA A 65 -3.03 -2.73 -6.94
N LEU A 66 -2.33 -2.68 -8.07
CA LEU A 66 -2.86 -3.10 -9.38
C LEU A 66 -2.00 -4.22 -9.96
N PRO A 67 -2.18 -5.47 -9.52
CA PRO A 67 -1.48 -6.61 -10.07
C PRO A 67 -2.10 -7.00 -11.42
N VAL A 68 -1.38 -6.81 -12.51
CA VAL A 68 -1.82 -7.19 -13.86
C VAL A 68 -1.09 -8.44 -14.32
N ASN A 69 0.24 -8.39 -14.39
CA ASN A 69 1.07 -9.46 -14.94
C ASN A 69 1.84 -10.24 -13.87
N LYS A 70 1.85 -9.76 -12.63
CA LYS A 70 2.62 -10.38 -11.54
C LYS A 70 1.93 -10.21 -10.19
N THR A 71 2.26 -11.09 -9.28
CA THR A 71 1.91 -10.94 -7.86
C THR A 71 2.71 -9.80 -7.25
N LEU A 72 2.04 -8.96 -6.48
CA LEU A 72 2.65 -7.83 -5.75
C LEU A 72 2.74 -8.18 -4.27
N VAL A 73 3.88 -7.93 -3.65
CA VAL A 73 4.10 -8.15 -2.21
C VAL A 73 4.15 -6.81 -1.50
N LEU A 74 3.41 -6.70 -0.39
CA LEU A 74 3.42 -5.51 0.46
C LEU A 74 4.65 -5.54 1.36
N GLU A 75 5.65 -4.75 1.01
CA GLU A 75 6.87 -4.60 1.79
C GLU A 75 6.77 -3.39 2.71
N THR A 76 7.63 -3.34 3.72
CA THR A 76 7.72 -2.17 4.62
C THR A 76 8.24 -0.94 3.90
N ILE A 77 7.99 0.23 4.46
CA ILE A 77 8.53 1.52 4.01
C ILE A 77 9.34 2.17 5.13
N ASP A 78 10.31 2.99 4.76
CA ASP A 78 11.26 3.57 5.71
C ASP A 78 10.62 4.33 6.89
N PRO A 79 9.55 5.13 6.70
CA PRO A 79 8.91 5.83 7.82
C PRO A 79 8.36 4.94 8.92
N LEU A 80 8.07 3.66 8.62
CA LEU A 80 7.52 2.73 9.62
C LEU A 80 8.58 2.22 10.60
N LYS A 81 9.86 2.24 10.21
CA LYS A 81 10.96 1.71 11.04
C LYS A 81 10.63 0.34 11.64
N ALA A 82 10.10 -0.54 10.81
CA ALA A 82 9.62 -1.87 11.16
C ALA A 82 10.14 -2.90 10.13
N PRO A 83 10.44 -4.15 10.54
CA PRO A 83 10.96 -5.18 9.64
C PRO A 83 9.93 -5.64 8.60
N TYR A 84 8.65 -5.48 8.87
CA TYR A 84 7.55 -5.76 7.92
C TYR A 84 6.40 -4.78 8.14
N PHE A 85 5.55 -4.62 7.13
CA PHE A 85 4.56 -3.53 7.06
C PHE A 85 3.56 -3.53 8.23
N LEU A 86 3.03 -4.70 8.61
CA LEU A 86 1.99 -4.83 9.64
C LEU A 86 2.51 -5.16 11.04
N GLU A 87 3.79 -4.93 11.34
CA GLU A 87 4.31 -5.17 12.69
C GLU A 87 3.51 -4.42 13.78
N ARG A 88 3.13 -3.18 13.49
CA ARG A 88 2.42 -2.29 14.43
C ARG A 88 1.19 -1.63 13.80
N ARG A 89 0.69 -2.18 12.70
CA ARG A 89 -0.41 -1.63 11.91
C ARG A 89 -1.41 -2.71 11.53
N GLU A 90 -2.61 -2.28 11.26
CA GLU A 90 -3.67 -3.08 10.65
C GLU A 90 -3.90 -2.63 9.20
N LEU A 91 -4.55 -3.45 8.41
CA LEU A 91 -4.76 -3.24 6.99
C LEU A 91 -6.20 -3.51 6.60
N GLY A 92 -6.84 -2.53 5.98
CA GLY A 92 -8.09 -2.68 5.27
C GLY A 92 -7.85 -2.74 3.77
N ILE A 93 -8.52 -3.64 3.09
CA ILE A 93 -8.44 -3.83 1.64
C ILE A 93 -9.85 -3.84 1.08
N ILE A 94 -10.09 -3.10 -0.01
CA ILE A 94 -11.34 -3.14 -0.77
C ILE A 94 -10.98 -3.37 -2.22
N ASN A 95 -11.51 -4.44 -2.82
CA ASN A 95 -11.33 -4.67 -4.25
C ASN A 95 -12.32 -3.84 -5.05
N VAL A 96 -11.84 -2.88 -5.80
CA VAL A 96 -12.64 -2.01 -6.69
C VAL A 96 -12.46 -2.36 -8.18
N GLY A 97 -11.78 -3.47 -8.47
CA GLY A 97 -11.59 -4.03 -9.81
C GLY A 97 -12.31 -5.37 -9.99
N ALA A 98 -11.83 -6.18 -10.92
CA ALA A 98 -12.31 -7.54 -11.12
C ALA A 98 -11.76 -8.50 -10.06
N LYS A 99 -12.11 -9.78 -10.14
CA LYS A 99 -11.74 -10.80 -9.16
C LYS A 99 -10.22 -10.91 -8.98
N GLY A 100 -9.79 -10.97 -7.74
CA GLY A 100 -8.39 -11.18 -7.38
C GLY A 100 -8.25 -11.92 -6.06
N THR A 101 -7.01 -12.15 -5.67
CA THR A 101 -6.67 -12.90 -4.47
C THR A 101 -5.69 -12.10 -3.61
N VAL A 102 -5.96 -12.05 -2.32
CA VAL A 102 -5.04 -11.57 -1.29
C VAL A 102 -4.56 -12.79 -0.51
N VAL A 103 -3.24 -12.92 -0.35
CA VAL A 103 -2.66 -13.96 0.50
C VAL A 103 -2.04 -13.30 1.72
N ALA A 104 -2.45 -13.71 2.91
CA ALA A 104 -1.94 -13.22 4.18
C ALA A 104 -1.36 -14.38 4.99
N ASP A 105 -0.05 -14.36 5.26
CA ASP A 105 0.69 -15.44 5.94
C ASP A 105 0.34 -16.84 5.40
N GLY A 106 0.28 -16.99 4.07
CA GLY A 106 0.00 -18.25 3.38
C GLY A 106 -1.49 -18.62 3.26
N VAL A 107 -2.41 -17.82 3.85
CA VAL A 107 -3.85 -18.02 3.70
C VAL A 107 -4.39 -17.17 2.56
N SER A 108 -5.09 -17.80 1.61
CA SER A 108 -5.65 -17.15 0.43
C SER A 108 -7.09 -16.70 0.65
N TYR A 109 -7.37 -15.47 0.28
CA TYR A 109 -8.70 -14.84 0.30
C TYR A 109 -9.04 -14.34 -1.10
N GLU A 110 -10.04 -14.93 -1.72
CA GLU A 110 -10.57 -14.42 -2.99
C GLU A 110 -11.50 -13.24 -2.73
N LEU A 111 -11.30 -12.14 -3.45
CA LEU A 111 -12.13 -10.95 -3.37
C LEU A 111 -12.70 -10.61 -4.75
N GLY A 112 -14.01 -10.57 -4.84
CA GLY A 112 -14.74 -10.02 -5.97
C GLY A 112 -14.88 -8.49 -5.89
N TYR A 113 -15.60 -7.93 -6.84
CA TYR A 113 -15.85 -6.47 -6.89
C TYR A 113 -16.62 -5.98 -5.66
N LYS A 114 -16.11 -4.97 -4.99
CA LYS A 114 -16.63 -4.36 -3.75
C LYS A 114 -16.53 -5.26 -2.50
N GLU A 115 -15.86 -6.40 -2.58
CA GLU A 115 -15.57 -7.17 -1.39
C GLU A 115 -14.36 -6.58 -0.64
N ALA A 116 -14.38 -6.73 0.68
CA ALA A 116 -13.39 -6.17 1.57
C ALA A 116 -12.77 -7.23 2.47
N LEU A 117 -11.52 -7.02 2.87
CA LEU A 117 -10.77 -7.86 3.79
C LEU A 117 -10.09 -6.97 4.85
N TYR A 118 -10.20 -7.38 6.10
CA TYR A 118 -9.43 -6.83 7.20
C TYR A 118 -8.30 -7.78 7.57
N ILE A 119 -7.09 -7.26 7.73
CA ILE A 119 -5.91 -8.00 8.16
C ILE A 119 -5.35 -7.33 9.42
N GLY A 120 -5.27 -8.12 10.50
CA GLY A 120 -4.76 -7.66 11.79
C GLY A 120 -3.26 -7.44 11.80
N LYS A 121 -2.80 -6.70 12.82
CA LYS A 121 -1.37 -6.48 13.04
C LYS A 121 -0.64 -7.80 13.29
N GLU A 122 0.68 -7.78 13.09
CA GLU A 122 1.61 -8.91 13.20
C GLU A 122 1.50 -9.94 12.06
N THR A 123 0.66 -9.71 11.06
CA THR A 123 0.72 -10.45 9.79
C THR A 123 2.00 -10.06 9.05
N LYS A 124 2.83 -11.05 8.74
CA LYS A 124 4.20 -10.81 8.24
C LYS A 124 4.24 -10.56 6.74
N GLU A 125 3.44 -11.29 6.00
CA GLU A 125 3.44 -11.25 4.54
C GLU A 125 2.03 -11.06 3.99
N VAL A 126 1.87 -10.09 3.09
CA VAL A 126 0.63 -9.86 2.35
C VAL A 126 0.98 -9.71 0.88
N SER A 127 0.28 -10.44 0.02
CA SER A 127 0.45 -10.34 -1.43
C SER A 127 -0.88 -10.25 -2.17
N PHE A 128 -0.81 -9.69 -3.38
CA PHE A 128 -1.97 -9.38 -4.22
C PHE A 128 -1.79 -9.95 -5.61
N SER A 129 -2.83 -10.58 -6.15
CA SER A 129 -2.83 -11.06 -7.53
C SER A 129 -4.21 -10.89 -8.16
N SER A 130 -4.24 -10.79 -9.49
CA SER A 130 -5.47 -10.80 -10.28
C SER A 130 -5.77 -12.21 -10.78
N ALA A 131 -7.06 -12.55 -10.89
CA ALA A 131 -7.47 -13.79 -11.52
C ALA A 131 -7.25 -13.77 -13.04
N ASN A 132 -7.37 -12.58 -13.66
CA ASN A 132 -7.23 -12.38 -15.10
C ASN A 132 -6.51 -11.05 -15.38
N ALA A 133 -5.44 -11.10 -16.18
CA ALA A 133 -4.67 -9.91 -16.55
C ALA A 133 -5.44 -8.91 -17.43
N GLN A 134 -6.42 -9.37 -18.22
CA GLN A 134 -7.26 -8.53 -19.06
C GLN A 134 -8.33 -7.79 -18.27
N GLU A 135 -8.72 -8.34 -17.12
CA GLU A 135 -9.64 -7.75 -16.17
C GLU A 135 -9.01 -7.78 -14.77
N PRO A 136 -8.04 -6.90 -14.51
CA PRO A 136 -7.28 -6.96 -13.26
C PRO A 136 -8.09 -6.53 -12.05
N ALA A 137 -7.75 -7.11 -10.90
CA ALA A 137 -8.19 -6.62 -9.62
C ALA A 137 -7.54 -5.27 -9.33
N LYS A 138 -8.23 -4.41 -8.56
CA LYS A 138 -7.73 -3.13 -8.06
C LYS A 138 -7.98 -3.08 -6.57
N PHE A 139 -6.94 -3.27 -5.79
CA PHE A 139 -7.07 -3.29 -4.34
C PHE A 139 -6.78 -1.90 -3.77
N TYR A 140 -7.84 -1.21 -3.32
CA TYR A 140 -7.69 -0.04 -2.48
C TYR A 140 -7.21 -0.48 -1.11
N ILE A 141 -6.21 0.19 -0.58
CA ILE A 141 -5.54 -0.15 0.67
C ILE A 141 -5.64 1.03 1.63
N ASN A 142 -6.00 0.76 2.87
CA ASN A 142 -5.86 1.70 3.97
C ASN A 142 -5.24 1.01 5.19
N SER A 143 -4.47 1.75 5.96
CA SER A 143 -3.77 1.19 7.11
C SER A 143 -3.64 2.23 8.21
N ALA A 144 -3.87 1.81 9.44
CA ALA A 144 -3.72 2.61 10.65
C ALA A 144 -2.82 1.90 11.67
N PRO A 145 -2.17 2.63 12.58
CA PRO A 145 -1.52 2.02 13.73
C PRO A 145 -2.51 1.20 14.55
N ALA A 146 -2.09 0.03 15.02
CA ALA A 146 -2.91 -0.86 15.83
C ALA A 146 -2.24 -1.15 17.18
N HIS A 147 -3.01 -1.07 18.25
CA HIS A 147 -2.52 -1.29 19.61
C HIS A 147 -2.77 -2.72 20.10
N HIS A 148 -3.81 -3.37 19.57
CA HIS A 148 -4.18 -4.75 19.91
C HIS A 148 -4.11 -5.64 18.66
N LYS A 149 -3.88 -6.93 18.93
CA LYS A 149 -3.90 -7.99 17.91
C LYS A 149 -5.31 -8.47 17.69
#